data_10906c7ce47aa96958488feee6619ac8
#
_entry.id   10906c7ce47aa96958488feee6619ac8
#
_cell.length_a   1.000
_cell.length_b   1.000
_cell.length_c   1.000
_cell.angle_alpha   90.00
_cell.angle_beta   90.00
_cell.angle_gamma   90.00
#
_symmetry.space_group_name_H-M   'P 1'
#
loop_
_entity.id
_entity.type
_entity.pdbx_description
1 polymer ?
#
loop_
_entity_poly.entity_id
_entity_poly.type
_entity_poly.pdbx_seq_one_letter_code
_entity_poly.pdbx_strand_id
1 'polypeptide(L)'
;MSLADKIFTCFKGAKRFTLKEAYEKYSDKPTETIRARIYENLGVKFKRIAKDIYCTVESENEKCIVIEGDGRDLSIIEDNSIDCIFTDHPWLDTKSNKGGTRAFAVYDCFRYTLEDFKEKARVLKDGCFLVEVIPAENENNYEYLYQIKQYAKKAGFIYYSKVTWKKGTFVSNTGRKSKEYAGHYDFFKRKSKKYAY
;
A
#
# COMPACT_ATOMS: atom_id res chain seq x y z
N MET A 1 -36.31 -12.06 6.53
CA MET A 1 -34.85 -11.84 6.39
C MET A 1 -34.66 -10.43 5.83
N SER A 2 -33.91 -9.58 6.57
CA SER A 2 -33.68 -8.20 6.14
C SER A 2 -32.82 -8.12 4.87
N LEU A 3 -32.81 -6.97 4.18
CA LEU A 3 -31.92 -6.80 3.01
C LEU A 3 -30.45 -6.93 3.40
N ALA A 4 -30.06 -6.44 4.58
CA ALA A 4 -28.69 -6.62 5.10
C ALA A 4 -28.33 -8.11 5.27
N ASP A 5 -29.27 -8.93 5.78
CA ASP A 5 -29.04 -10.38 5.90
C ASP A 5 -28.93 -11.06 4.54
N LYS A 6 -29.73 -10.63 3.57
CA LYS A 6 -29.64 -11.15 2.20
C LYS A 6 -28.29 -10.84 1.56
N ILE A 7 -27.81 -9.59 1.71
CA ILE A 7 -26.49 -9.17 1.20
C ILE A 7 -25.39 -9.97 1.92
N PHE A 8 -25.45 -10.07 3.24
CA PHE A 8 -24.50 -10.87 4.03
C PHE A 8 -24.43 -12.31 3.55
N THR A 9 -25.58 -12.98 3.42
CA THR A 9 -25.64 -14.37 2.97
C THR A 9 -25.12 -14.54 1.55
N CYS A 10 -25.41 -13.58 0.67
CA CYS A 10 -24.96 -13.62 -0.72
C CYS A 10 -23.43 -13.56 -0.86
N PHE A 11 -22.79 -12.73 -0.04
CA PHE A 11 -21.33 -12.54 -0.09
C PHE A 11 -20.59 -13.30 1.02
N LYS A 12 -21.29 -14.13 1.78
CA LYS A 12 -20.68 -15.01 2.79
C LYS A 12 -19.69 -15.96 2.12
N GLY A 13 -18.45 -15.96 2.64
CA GLY A 13 -17.35 -16.75 2.06
C GLY A 13 -16.67 -16.11 0.84
N ALA A 14 -17.19 -15.02 0.31
CA ALA A 14 -16.46 -14.22 -0.67
C ALA A 14 -15.34 -13.44 0.03
N LYS A 15 -14.15 -13.45 -0.56
CA LYS A 15 -12.99 -12.72 -0.01
C LYS A 15 -13.29 -11.23 0.16
N ARG A 16 -13.98 -10.66 -0.79
CA ARG A 16 -14.43 -9.28 -0.81
C ARG A 16 -15.59 -9.12 -1.77
N PHE A 17 -16.29 -8.00 -1.67
CA PHE A 17 -17.25 -7.54 -2.66
C PHE A 17 -17.22 -6.01 -2.76
N THR A 18 -17.66 -5.48 -3.87
CA THR A 18 -17.80 -4.05 -4.12
C THR A 18 -19.25 -3.59 -4.01
N LEU A 19 -19.47 -2.29 -3.81
CA LEU A 19 -20.84 -1.74 -3.90
C LEU A 19 -21.45 -2.02 -5.28
N LYS A 20 -20.65 -1.97 -6.36
CA LYS A 20 -21.12 -2.26 -7.72
C LYS A 20 -21.68 -3.68 -7.82
N GLU A 21 -20.94 -4.69 -7.34
CA GLU A 21 -21.41 -6.09 -7.32
C GLU A 21 -22.68 -6.25 -6.49
N ALA A 22 -22.78 -5.55 -5.35
CA ALA A 22 -23.99 -5.56 -4.54
C ALA A 22 -25.18 -4.91 -5.27
N TYR A 23 -24.96 -3.83 -6.02
CA TYR A 23 -26.01 -3.18 -6.82
C TYR A 23 -26.47 -4.05 -7.98
N GLU A 24 -25.56 -4.71 -8.67
CA GLU A 24 -25.88 -5.65 -9.76
C GLU A 24 -26.69 -6.83 -9.24
N LYS A 25 -26.30 -7.37 -8.07
CA LYS A 25 -26.97 -8.54 -7.47
C LYS A 25 -28.38 -8.24 -6.98
N TYR A 26 -28.64 -7.00 -6.52
CA TYR A 26 -29.92 -6.54 -5.99
C TYR A 26 -30.49 -5.37 -6.82
N SER A 27 -30.44 -5.54 -8.14
CA SER A 27 -30.87 -4.51 -9.10
C SER A 27 -32.36 -4.13 -9.01
N ASP A 28 -33.16 -4.92 -8.27
CA ASP A 28 -34.57 -4.63 -7.93
C ASP A 28 -34.69 -3.61 -6.77
N LYS A 29 -33.60 -3.20 -6.15
CA LYS A 29 -33.54 -2.23 -5.05
C LYS A 29 -32.80 -0.96 -5.45
N PRO A 30 -33.22 0.22 -4.93
CA PRO A 30 -32.43 1.45 -5.12
C PRO A 30 -31.00 1.30 -4.56
N THR A 31 -30.03 1.82 -5.29
CA THR A 31 -28.61 1.75 -4.91
C THR A 31 -28.33 2.38 -3.54
N GLU A 32 -29.03 3.49 -3.22
CA GLU A 32 -28.95 4.17 -1.93
C GLU A 32 -29.42 3.28 -0.80
N THR A 33 -30.47 2.47 -1.04
CA THR A 33 -30.98 1.54 -0.03
C THR A 33 -29.98 0.43 0.25
N ILE A 34 -29.38 -0.17 -0.79
CA ILE A 34 -28.36 -1.19 -0.66
C ILE A 34 -27.16 -0.65 0.11
N ARG A 35 -26.68 0.51 -0.30
CA ARG A 35 -25.58 1.22 0.35
C ARG A 35 -25.89 1.50 1.83
N ALA A 36 -27.04 2.06 2.14
CA ALA A 36 -27.46 2.34 3.51
C ALA A 36 -27.42 1.06 4.38
N ARG A 37 -27.95 -0.07 3.87
CA ARG A 37 -27.93 -1.33 4.63
C ARG A 37 -26.54 -1.89 4.87
N ILE A 38 -25.60 -1.69 3.96
CA ILE A 38 -24.19 -2.06 4.18
C ILE A 38 -23.58 -1.15 5.25
N TYR A 39 -23.76 0.16 5.14
CA TYR A 39 -23.18 1.14 6.06
C TYR A 39 -23.73 1.04 7.49
N GLU A 40 -25.02 0.84 7.66
CA GLU A 40 -25.67 0.66 8.98
C GLU A 40 -25.21 -0.62 9.69
N ASN A 41 -24.66 -1.57 8.97
CA ASN A 41 -24.21 -2.86 9.50
C ASN A 41 -22.69 -3.02 9.47
N LEU A 42 -21.95 -1.91 9.30
CA LEU A 42 -20.48 -1.92 9.45
C LEU A 42 -20.09 -2.27 10.89
N GLY A 43 -19.09 -3.11 11.04
CA GLY A 43 -18.65 -3.63 12.34
C GLY A 43 -19.50 -4.78 12.89
N VAL A 44 -20.69 -5.04 12.33
CA VAL A 44 -21.60 -6.12 12.75
C VAL A 44 -21.65 -7.24 11.72
N LYS A 45 -22.00 -6.91 10.48
CA LYS A 45 -22.10 -7.87 9.36
C LYS A 45 -21.07 -7.65 8.27
N PHE A 46 -20.64 -6.42 8.11
CA PHE A 46 -19.69 -6.01 7.08
C PHE A 46 -18.51 -5.27 7.67
N LYS A 47 -17.35 -5.42 7.05
CA LYS A 47 -16.16 -4.65 7.31
C LYS A 47 -15.75 -3.95 6.02
N ARG A 48 -15.50 -2.66 6.07
CA ARG A 48 -14.94 -1.92 4.96
C ARG A 48 -13.43 -2.10 4.97
N ILE A 49 -12.86 -2.55 3.86
CA ILE A 49 -11.43 -2.83 3.71
C ILE A 49 -10.72 -1.79 2.84
N ALA A 50 -11.46 -1.19 1.91
CA ALA A 50 -11.00 -0.06 1.10
C ALA A 50 -12.22 0.74 0.62
N LYS A 51 -11.99 1.83 -0.12
CA LYS A 51 -13.07 2.61 -0.74
C LYS A 51 -13.92 1.68 -1.61
N ASP A 52 -15.22 1.63 -1.31
CA ASP A 52 -16.24 0.81 -2.01
C ASP A 52 -15.96 -0.71 -2.03
N ILE A 53 -15.02 -1.20 -1.20
CA ILE A 53 -14.68 -2.62 -1.05
C ILE A 53 -14.97 -3.08 0.38
N TYR A 54 -15.71 -4.18 0.50
CA TYR A 54 -16.19 -4.73 1.75
C TYR A 54 -15.93 -6.23 1.85
N CYS A 55 -15.94 -6.76 3.07
CA CYS A 55 -16.06 -8.19 3.33
C CYS A 55 -17.15 -8.44 4.38
N THR A 56 -17.60 -9.71 4.50
CA THR A 56 -18.46 -10.12 5.62
C THR A 56 -17.62 -10.33 6.88
N VAL A 57 -18.21 -10.12 8.07
CA VAL A 57 -17.49 -10.27 9.35
C VAL A 57 -16.99 -11.70 9.57
N GLU A 58 -17.66 -12.70 8.99
CA GLU A 58 -17.21 -14.09 9.06
C GLU A 58 -15.95 -14.37 8.22
N SER A 59 -15.55 -13.45 7.33
CA SER A 59 -14.30 -13.52 6.58
C SER A 59 -13.09 -12.96 7.35
N GLU A 60 -13.21 -12.72 8.65
CA GLU A 60 -12.14 -12.17 9.52
C GLU A 60 -10.84 -12.99 9.54
N ASN A 61 -10.86 -14.20 8.98
CA ASN A 61 -9.65 -15.01 8.80
C ASN A 61 -8.74 -14.55 7.66
N GLU A 62 -9.15 -13.56 6.85
CA GLU A 62 -8.31 -13.04 5.79
C GLU A 62 -7.33 -12.00 6.33
N LYS A 63 -6.12 -12.47 6.55
CA LYS A 63 -4.98 -11.66 6.99
C LYS A 63 -4.33 -10.86 5.85
N CYS A 64 -4.70 -11.13 4.59
CA CYS A 64 -4.07 -10.52 3.42
C CYS A 64 -5.07 -10.30 2.28
N ILE A 65 -5.04 -9.11 1.68
CA ILE A 65 -5.76 -8.76 0.47
C ILE A 65 -4.74 -8.33 -0.56
N VAL A 66 -4.76 -8.98 -1.72
CA VAL A 66 -3.91 -8.62 -2.85
C VAL A 66 -4.75 -7.87 -3.86
N ILE A 67 -4.31 -6.67 -4.25
CA ILE A 67 -4.95 -5.82 -5.24
C ILE A 67 -3.96 -5.64 -6.38
N GLU A 68 -4.36 -5.98 -7.60
CA GLU A 68 -3.60 -5.65 -8.81
C GLU A 68 -3.83 -4.18 -9.17
N GLY A 69 -2.75 -3.43 -9.38
CA GLY A 69 -2.81 -2.01 -9.72
C GLY A 69 -1.46 -1.31 -9.63
N ASP A 70 -1.43 -0.05 -10.01
CA ASP A 70 -0.26 0.81 -9.82
C ASP A 70 -0.14 1.19 -8.34
N GLY A 71 0.96 0.83 -7.69
CA GLY A 71 1.20 1.15 -6.27
C GLY A 71 1.32 2.65 -5.95
N ARG A 72 1.35 3.51 -6.97
CA ARG A 72 1.27 4.97 -6.82
C ARG A 72 -0.17 5.48 -6.73
N ASP A 73 -1.11 4.77 -7.35
CA ASP A 73 -2.53 5.09 -7.28
C ASP A 73 -3.16 4.45 -6.04
N LEU A 74 -3.29 5.23 -4.99
CA LEU A 74 -3.92 4.83 -3.74
C LEU A 74 -5.38 5.32 -3.64
N SER A 75 -5.99 5.75 -4.75
CA SER A 75 -7.33 6.35 -4.76
C SER A 75 -8.43 5.45 -4.19
N ILE A 76 -8.25 4.13 -4.26
CA ILE A 76 -9.17 3.15 -3.67
C ILE A 76 -9.08 3.06 -2.15
N ILE A 77 -8.01 3.61 -1.55
CA ILE A 77 -7.76 3.56 -0.10
C ILE A 77 -8.30 4.84 0.53
N GLU A 78 -9.00 4.69 1.65
CA GLU A 78 -9.56 5.83 2.37
C GLU A 78 -8.47 6.68 3.05
N ASP A 79 -8.78 7.97 3.23
CA ASP A 79 -7.95 8.88 4.00
C ASP A 79 -7.79 8.38 5.45
N ASN A 80 -6.60 8.50 6.02
CA ASN A 80 -6.33 8.13 7.41
C ASN A 80 -6.78 6.69 7.79
N SER A 81 -6.62 5.72 6.88
CA SER A 81 -7.07 4.34 7.11
C SER A 81 -5.92 3.34 7.34
N ILE A 82 -4.71 3.67 6.91
CA ILE A 82 -3.56 2.76 6.92
C ILE A 82 -2.68 3.01 8.15
N ASP A 83 -2.32 1.95 8.87
CA ASP A 83 -1.46 2.02 10.06
C ASP A 83 0.04 2.00 9.74
N CYS A 84 0.43 1.45 8.58
CA CYS A 84 1.81 1.43 8.13
C CYS A 84 1.87 1.22 6.62
N ILE A 85 2.77 1.93 5.95
CA ILE A 85 3.14 1.65 4.56
C ILE A 85 4.56 1.13 4.57
N PHE A 86 4.77 -0.05 3.96
CA PHE A 86 6.09 -0.63 3.73
C PHE A 86 6.23 -0.89 2.24
N THR A 87 7.21 -0.29 1.59
CA THR A 87 7.33 -0.34 0.13
C THR A 87 8.77 -0.36 -0.35
N ASP A 88 8.98 -1.05 -1.46
CA ASP A 88 10.22 -1.11 -2.23
C ASP A 88 9.84 -0.83 -3.69
N HIS A 89 10.00 0.42 -4.14
CA HIS A 89 9.63 0.77 -5.50
C HIS A 89 10.66 0.27 -6.53
N PRO A 90 10.24 0.03 -7.78
CA PRO A 90 11.15 -0.43 -8.82
C PRO A 90 12.17 0.66 -9.18
N TRP A 91 13.46 0.40 -8.90
CA TRP A 91 14.56 1.32 -9.13
C TRP A 91 15.01 1.32 -10.59
N LEU A 92 15.17 2.52 -11.19
CA LEU A 92 15.61 2.68 -12.58
C LEU A 92 17.02 2.12 -12.85
N ASP A 93 17.87 2.12 -11.84
CA ASP A 93 19.30 1.81 -11.97
C ASP A 93 19.65 0.35 -11.64
N THR A 94 18.65 -0.51 -11.43
CA THR A 94 18.89 -1.91 -11.09
C THR A 94 19.26 -2.71 -12.35
N LYS A 95 20.26 -3.57 -12.22
CA LYS A 95 20.71 -4.47 -13.30
C LYS A 95 19.62 -5.41 -13.82
N SER A 96 18.54 -5.60 -13.07
CA SER A 96 17.37 -6.39 -13.48
C SER A 96 16.68 -5.84 -14.72
N ASN A 97 16.76 -4.53 -14.96
CA ASN A 97 16.17 -3.88 -16.13
C ASN A 97 17.03 -3.93 -17.39
N LYS A 98 18.28 -4.38 -17.30
CA LYS A 98 19.23 -4.42 -18.42
C LYS A 98 19.31 -5.80 -19.08
N GLY A 99 18.23 -6.56 -19.12
CA GLY A 99 18.15 -7.78 -19.94
C GLY A 99 19.22 -8.83 -19.61
N GLY A 100 19.40 -9.16 -18.33
CA GLY A 100 20.13 -10.35 -17.91
C GLY A 100 19.41 -11.61 -18.38
N THR A 101 20.13 -12.72 -18.62
CA THR A 101 19.62 -14.03 -19.08
C THR A 101 18.53 -14.70 -18.23
N ARG A 102 18.05 -14.05 -17.18
CA ARG A 102 16.88 -14.41 -16.40
C ARG A 102 15.87 -13.28 -16.53
N ALA A 103 14.90 -13.49 -17.40
CA ALA A 103 13.72 -12.64 -17.51
C ALA A 103 12.87 -12.77 -16.23
N PHE A 104 13.24 -12.07 -15.18
CA PHE A 104 12.24 -11.65 -14.20
C PHE A 104 11.26 -10.72 -14.94
N ALA A 105 10.01 -10.69 -14.50
CA ALA A 105 8.98 -9.92 -15.15
C ALA A 105 9.46 -8.52 -15.55
N VAL A 106 9.24 -8.15 -16.79
CA VAL A 106 9.48 -6.79 -17.28
C VAL A 106 8.43 -5.92 -16.58
N TYR A 107 8.88 -4.99 -15.74
CA TYR A 107 8.01 -4.01 -15.09
C TYR A 107 8.54 -2.61 -15.33
N ASP A 108 7.64 -1.66 -15.41
CA ASP A 108 8.00 -0.26 -15.61
C ASP A 108 8.67 0.29 -14.36
N CYS A 109 9.85 0.87 -14.54
CA CYS A 109 10.54 1.57 -13.49
C CYS A 109 10.15 3.05 -13.50
N PHE A 110 10.04 3.63 -12.32
CA PHE A 110 9.69 5.04 -12.16
C PHE A 110 10.51 5.69 -11.05
N ARG A 111 10.54 7.01 -11.06
CA ARG A 111 10.98 7.81 -9.93
C ARG A 111 9.77 8.41 -9.23
N TYR A 112 9.78 8.39 -7.92
CA TYR A 112 8.75 9.06 -7.13
C TYR A 112 8.69 10.55 -7.43
N THR A 113 7.48 11.07 -7.38
CA THR A 113 7.16 12.49 -7.43
C THR A 113 6.67 12.98 -6.05
N LEU A 114 6.47 14.27 -5.91
CA LEU A 114 5.86 14.82 -4.70
C LEU A 114 4.42 14.32 -4.50
N GLU A 115 3.67 14.11 -5.59
CA GLU A 115 2.28 13.66 -5.51
C GLU A 115 2.18 12.25 -4.96
N ASP A 116 3.11 11.34 -5.30
CA ASP A 116 3.16 9.99 -4.73
C ASP A 116 3.32 10.02 -3.20
N PHE A 117 4.10 10.95 -2.67
CA PHE A 117 4.24 11.15 -1.22
C PHE A 117 3.01 11.80 -0.59
N LYS A 118 2.33 12.70 -1.30
CA LYS A 118 1.05 13.28 -0.82
C LYS A 118 -0.03 12.20 -0.72
N GLU A 119 -0.14 11.29 -1.69
CA GLU A 119 -1.07 10.17 -1.64
C GLU A 119 -0.75 9.22 -0.48
N LYS A 120 0.51 8.86 -0.28
CA LYS A 120 0.93 8.09 0.89
C LYS A 120 0.59 8.79 2.21
N ALA A 121 0.77 10.11 2.27
CA ALA A 121 0.39 10.89 3.45
C ALA A 121 -1.13 10.95 3.64
N ARG A 122 -1.92 10.99 2.56
CA ARG A 122 -3.38 11.00 2.63
C ARG A 122 -3.93 9.75 3.30
N VAL A 123 -3.47 8.58 2.85
CA VAL A 123 -4.00 7.30 3.33
C VAL A 123 -3.46 6.87 4.69
N LEU A 124 -2.26 7.30 5.05
CA LEU A 124 -1.61 6.93 6.30
C LEU A 124 -2.21 7.69 7.49
N LYS A 125 -2.48 7.01 8.59
CA LYS A 125 -2.93 7.63 9.84
C LYS A 125 -1.88 8.56 10.43
N ASP A 126 -2.33 9.60 11.13
CA ASP A 126 -1.47 10.54 11.84
C ASP A 126 -0.58 9.82 12.86
N GLY A 127 0.71 10.11 12.84
CA GLY A 127 1.68 9.50 13.75
C GLY A 127 2.18 8.12 13.33
N CYS A 128 1.64 7.56 12.24
CA CYS A 128 2.05 6.27 11.68
C CYS A 128 3.23 6.40 10.71
N PHE A 129 3.78 5.27 10.28
CA PHE A 129 5.04 5.23 9.55
C PHE A 129 4.88 4.83 8.09
N LEU A 130 5.61 5.54 7.24
CA LEU A 130 5.99 5.11 5.91
C LEU A 130 7.43 4.58 6.00
N VAL A 131 7.64 3.36 5.54
CA VAL A 131 8.96 2.72 5.45
C VAL A 131 9.29 2.46 3.99
N GLU A 132 10.35 3.11 3.53
CA GLU A 132 10.87 2.93 2.17
C GLU A 132 12.13 2.07 2.23
N VAL A 133 12.16 0.99 1.45
CA VAL A 133 13.39 0.24 1.19
C VAL A 133 14.16 0.97 0.10
N ILE A 134 15.37 1.39 0.41
CA ILE A 134 16.22 2.15 -0.49
C ILE A 134 17.58 1.48 -0.67
N PRO A 135 18.21 1.60 -1.85
CA PRO A 135 19.55 1.06 -2.08
C PRO A 135 20.60 1.80 -1.24
N ALA A 136 21.77 1.21 -1.13
CA ALA A 136 22.93 1.91 -0.57
C ALA A 136 23.22 3.17 -1.37
N GLU A 137 23.45 4.28 -0.66
CA GLU A 137 23.78 5.57 -1.27
C GLU A 137 25.14 5.50 -1.96
N ASN A 138 25.21 6.03 -3.17
CA ASN A 138 26.43 6.13 -3.99
C ASN A 138 26.30 7.30 -4.97
N GLU A 139 27.39 7.59 -5.71
CA GLU A 139 27.48 8.70 -6.66
C GLU A 139 26.33 8.77 -7.69
N ASN A 140 25.77 7.61 -8.08
CA ASN A 140 24.73 7.59 -9.12
C ASN A 140 23.32 7.82 -8.58
N ASN A 141 23.10 7.70 -7.27
CA ASN A 141 21.76 7.72 -6.69
C ASN A 141 21.56 8.73 -5.53
N TYR A 142 22.61 9.33 -4.99
CA TYR A 142 22.52 10.18 -3.79
C TYR A 142 21.57 11.37 -3.98
N GLU A 143 21.55 11.99 -5.16
CA GLU A 143 20.66 13.11 -5.46
C GLU A 143 19.20 12.68 -5.42
N TYR A 144 18.88 11.53 -6.01
CA TYR A 144 17.53 11.00 -5.99
C TYR A 144 17.10 10.58 -4.58
N LEU A 145 17.98 9.94 -3.80
CA LEU A 145 17.71 9.62 -2.40
C LEU A 145 17.48 10.87 -1.55
N TYR A 146 18.22 11.93 -1.81
CA TYR A 146 17.98 13.22 -1.18
C TYR A 146 16.62 13.80 -1.60
N GLN A 147 16.27 13.72 -2.87
CA GLN A 147 15.00 14.20 -3.40
C GLN A 147 13.80 13.48 -2.77
N ILE A 148 13.86 12.14 -2.60
CA ILE A 148 12.86 11.36 -1.86
C ILE A 148 12.61 11.96 -0.47
N LYS A 149 13.65 12.25 0.28
CA LYS A 149 13.55 12.85 1.62
C LYS A 149 12.89 14.24 1.57
N GLN A 150 13.19 15.04 0.53
CA GLN A 150 12.56 16.35 0.34
C GLN A 150 11.07 16.23 0.00
N TYR A 151 10.70 15.28 -0.84
CA TYR A 151 9.29 15.01 -1.16
C TYR A 151 8.52 14.55 0.07
N ALA A 152 9.07 13.61 0.84
CA ALA A 152 8.46 13.18 2.08
C ALA A 152 8.23 14.36 3.04
N LYS A 153 9.25 15.23 3.23
CA LYS A 153 9.13 16.43 4.08
C LYS A 153 8.04 17.38 3.58
N LYS A 154 7.99 17.66 2.28
CA LYS A 154 6.97 18.54 1.67
C LYS A 154 5.57 17.96 1.76
N ALA A 155 5.43 16.63 1.73
CA ALA A 155 4.16 15.93 1.91
C ALA A 155 3.72 15.82 3.39
N GLY A 156 4.47 16.37 4.34
CA GLY A 156 4.11 16.42 5.75
C GLY A 156 4.68 15.29 6.61
N PHE A 157 5.66 14.55 6.10
CA PHE A 157 6.41 13.58 6.91
C PHE A 157 7.55 14.23 7.69
N ILE A 158 7.94 13.57 8.77
CA ILE A 158 9.18 13.82 9.50
C ILE A 158 10.11 12.65 9.19
N TYR A 159 11.34 12.92 8.80
CA TYR A 159 12.36 11.89 8.71
C TYR A 159 12.71 11.41 10.11
N TYR A 160 12.42 10.14 10.41
CA TYR A 160 12.50 9.62 11.76
C TYR A 160 13.79 8.87 12.02
N SER A 161 14.13 7.91 11.18
CA SER A 161 15.35 7.11 11.33
C SER A 161 15.75 6.40 10.04
N LYS A 162 16.98 5.90 10.04
CA LYS A 162 17.55 5.04 8.99
C LYS A 162 18.04 3.76 9.63
N VAL A 163 17.56 2.62 9.16
CA VAL A 163 18.03 1.31 9.60
C VAL A 163 18.80 0.66 8.46
N THR A 164 20.06 0.36 8.68
CA THR A 164 20.90 -0.31 7.69
C THR A 164 20.59 -1.80 7.67
N TRP A 165 20.30 -2.33 6.48
CA TRP A 165 20.15 -3.75 6.26
C TRP A 165 21.42 -4.33 5.66
N LYS A 166 22.14 -5.11 6.44
CA LYS A 166 23.31 -5.85 5.99
C LYS A 166 22.85 -7.17 5.38
N LYS A 167 22.90 -7.29 4.07
CA LYS A 167 22.69 -8.58 3.40
C LYS A 167 23.87 -9.46 3.74
N GLY A 168 23.62 -10.57 4.43
CA GLY A 168 24.66 -11.56 4.75
C GLY A 168 25.29 -12.16 3.48
N THR A 169 26.40 -12.85 3.66
CA THR A 169 27.11 -13.59 2.60
C THR A 169 26.28 -14.77 2.10
N PHE A 170 25.17 -14.52 1.43
CA PHE A 170 24.49 -15.57 0.70
C PHE A 170 25.24 -15.83 -0.60
N VAL A 171 25.66 -17.07 -0.77
CA VAL A 171 26.05 -17.57 -2.09
C VAL A 171 24.79 -17.50 -2.94
N SER A 172 24.72 -16.51 -3.84
CA SER A 172 23.63 -16.48 -4.80
C SER A 172 23.67 -17.78 -5.60
N ASN A 173 22.50 -18.30 -6.02
CA ASN A 173 22.40 -19.50 -6.89
C ASN A 173 23.23 -19.41 -8.18
N THR A 174 23.92 -18.31 -8.42
CA THR A 174 24.79 -18.06 -9.55
C THR A 174 26.28 -18.25 -9.24
N GLY A 175 26.64 -18.73 -8.02
CA GLY A 175 28.05 -18.98 -7.65
C GLY A 175 28.92 -17.72 -7.55
N ARG A 176 28.36 -16.52 -7.71
CA ARG A 176 29.07 -15.26 -7.50
C ARG A 176 28.97 -14.88 -6.03
N LYS A 177 30.12 -14.64 -5.38
CA LYS A 177 30.14 -13.98 -4.08
C LYS A 177 29.37 -12.66 -4.19
N SER A 178 28.19 -12.55 -3.58
CA SER A 178 27.49 -11.28 -3.49
C SER A 178 28.38 -10.35 -2.68
N LYS A 179 28.85 -9.27 -3.29
CA LYS A 179 29.40 -8.16 -2.52
C LYS A 179 28.32 -7.75 -1.52
N GLU A 180 28.73 -7.42 -0.30
CA GLU A 180 27.83 -6.95 0.74
C GLU A 180 27.06 -5.73 0.22
N TYR A 181 25.86 -5.94 -0.32
CA TYR A 181 24.98 -4.84 -0.66
C TYR A 181 24.26 -4.44 0.63
N ALA A 182 24.66 -3.36 1.23
CA ALA A 182 23.90 -2.71 2.26
C ALA A 182 22.72 -2.00 1.61
N GLY A 183 21.51 -2.39 1.95
CA GLY A 183 20.32 -1.59 1.73
C GLY A 183 19.98 -0.83 3.01
N HIS A 184 19.09 0.12 2.92
CA HIS A 184 18.60 0.86 4.07
C HIS A 184 17.08 0.85 4.08
N TYR A 185 16.52 0.95 5.29
CA TYR A 185 15.12 1.29 5.49
C TYR A 185 15.07 2.72 6.00
N ASP A 186 14.46 3.63 5.25
CA ASP A 186 14.18 4.98 5.72
C ASP A 186 12.76 5.01 6.31
N PHE A 187 12.68 5.50 7.54
CA PHE A 187 11.43 5.66 8.28
C PHE A 187 11.00 7.12 8.27
N PHE A 188 9.79 7.34 7.78
CA PHE A 188 9.15 8.65 7.79
C PHE A 188 7.89 8.58 8.64
N LYS A 189 7.79 9.44 9.64
CA LYS A 189 6.63 9.52 10.52
C LYS A 189 5.70 10.63 10.04
N ARG A 190 4.42 10.32 9.85
CA ARG A 190 3.43 11.33 9.53
C ARG A 190 3.23 12.27 10.71
N LYS A 191 3.23 13.59 10.47
CA LYS A 191 2.94 14.59 11.51
C LYS A 191 1.49 14.42 11.98
N SER A 192 1.30 14.45 13.29
CA SER A 192 -0.05 14.52 13.85
C SER A 192 -0.58 15.95 13.72
N LYS A 193 -1.83 16.11 13.28
CA LYS A 193 -2.49 17.41 13.22
C LYS A 193 -2.61 18.09 14.59
N LYS A 194 -2.50 17.32 15.70
CA LYS A 194 -2.59 17.84 17.07
C LYS A 194 -1.36 18.64 17.53
N TYR A 195 -0.25 18.57 16.81
CA TYR A 195 1.03 19.21 17.20
C TYR A 195 1.63 20.06 16.07
N ALA A 196 0.78 20.64 15.22
CA ALA A 196 1.21 21.68 14.29
C ALA A 196 1.39 23.00 15.08
N TYR A 197 2.59 23.21 15.62
CA TYR A 197 3.09 24.52 16.07
C TYR A 197 3.94 25.13 14.97
#